data_c51f2aea2b44c89d5794ffb1fb707f5a
#
_entry.id   c51f2aea2b44c89d5794ffb1fb707f5a
#
_cell.length_a   1.000
_cell.length_b   1.000
_cell.length_c   1.000
_cell.angle_alpha   90.00
_cell.angle_beta   90.00
_cell.angle_gamma   90.00
#
_symmetry.space_group_name_H-M   'P 1'
#
loop_
_entity.id
_entity.type
_entity.pdbx_description
1 polymer ?
#
loop_
_entity_poly.entity_id
_entity_poly.type
_entity_poly.pdbx_seq_one_letter_code
_entity_poly.pdbx_strand_id
1 'polypeptide(L)'
;MVTLKDIAERAGVSMMTVSRVMNSKEGKVSEKTASRIRSLADEMGYIPNSSARSLAAKSSQIIAVILRDSNTFHPLSDPYNASFLGFITREIQKRGFYVMIHFVQDFSDITFRLRSWNAEGAIFLGVFDEEVQKIQNRNKIPLVFIDSYSNVRQLINIGIDDYKGGQLAAEY
;
A
#
# COMPACT_ATOMS: atom_id res chain seq x y z
N MET A 1 3.06 26.65 -0.68
CA MET A 1 3.82 25.43 -0.42
C MET A 1 5.11 25.52 -1.23
N VAL A 2 6.27 25.32 -0.60
CA VAL A 2 7.57 25.38 -1.27
C VAL A 2 7.71 24.23 -2.26
N THR A 3 8.25 24.51 -3.45
CA THR A 3 8.39 23.56 -4.54
C THR A 3 9.88 23.31 -4.86
N LEU A 4 10.17 22.25 -5.63
CA LEU A 4 11.53 22.01 -6.13
C LEU A 4 12.05 23.17 -6.99
N LYS A 5 11.16 23.91 -7.63
CA LYS A 5 11.51 25.07 -8.44
C LYS A 5 12.02 26.22 -7.57
N ASP A 6 11.35 26.50 -6.46
CA ASP A 6 11.75 27.57 -5.53
C ASP A 6 13.12 27.28 -4.92
N ILE A 7 13.39 26.02 -4.56
CA ILE A 7 14.72 25.60 -4.08
C ILE A 7 15.77 25.75 -5.19
N ALA A 8 15.45 25.37 -6.41
CA ALA A 8 16.35 25.46 -7.55
C ALA A 8 16.78 26.91 -7.84
N GLU A 9 15.82 27.84 -7.83
CA GLU A 9 16.06 29.28 -8.00
C GLU A 9 16.97 29.81 -6.88
N ARG A 10 16.68 29.48 -5.61
CA ARG A 10 17.47 29.94 -4.48
C ARG A 10 18.87 29.29 -4.42
N ALA A 11 19.00 28.05 -4.87
CA ALA A 11 20.29 27.35 -4.94
C ALA A 11 21.11 27.68 -6.20
N GLY A 12 20.55 28.37 -7.19
CA GLY A 12 21.22 28.66 -8.46
C GLY A 12 21.56 27.41 -9.27
N VAL A 13 20.68 26.38 -9.22
CA VAL A 13 20.86 25.12 -9.94
C VAL A 13 19.58 24.74 -10.71
N SER A 14 19.67 23.73 -11.57
CA SER A 14 18.47 23.23 -12.24
C SER A 14 17.53 22.50 -11.29
N MET A 15 16.20 22.54 -11.56
CA MET A 15 15.20 21.75 -10.83
C MET A 15 15.53 20.24 -10.86
N MET A 16 16.14 19.76 -11.96
CA MET A 16 16.58 18.38 -12.08
C MET A 16 17.70 18.04 -11.08
N THR A 17 18.61 18.99 -10.83
CA THR A 17 19.69 18.84 -9.83
C THR A 17 19.09 18.72 -8.43
N VAL A 18 18.15 19.61 -8.09
CA VAL A 18 17.43 19.54 -6.80
C VAL A 18 16.67 18.22 -6.67
N SER A 19 15.93 17.83 -7.70
CA SER A 19 15.17 16.56 -7.69
C SER A 19 16.09 15.34 -7.48
N ARG A 20 17.29 15.31 -8.06
CA ARG A 20 18.26 14.22 -7.85
C ARG A 20 18.73 14.16 -6.40
N VAL A 21 19.06 15.30 -5.81
CA VAL A 21 19.51 15.38 -4.40
C VAL A 21 18.38 14.94 -3.47
N MET A 22 17.17 15.46 -3.67
CA MET A 22 16.02 15.16 -2.81
C MET A 22 15.52 13.70 -2.94
N ASN A 23 15.87 13.00 -4.03
CA ASN A 23 15.53 11.60 -4.26
C ASN A 23 16.75 10.65 -4.10
N SER A 24 17.84 11.10 -3.46
CA SER A 24 19.05 10.30 -3.22
C SER A 24 19.65 9.67 -4.49
N LYS A 25 19.50 10.33 -5.65
CA LYS A 25 20.09 9.90 -6.93
C LYS A 25 21.30 10.77 -7.27
N GLU A 26 22.21 10.90 -6.33
CA GLU A 26 23.24 11.95 -6.30
C GLU A 26 24.45 11.71 -7.21
N GLY A 27 24.64 10.56 -7.81
CA GLY A 27 25.87 10.15 -8.53
C GLY A 27 26.42 11.11 -9.61
N LYS A 28 25.80 12.29 -9.81
CA LYS A 28 26.23 13.36 -10.72
C LYS A 28 26.24 14.74 -10.05
N VAL A 29 26.11 14.82 -8.74
CA VAL A 29 26.08 16.09 -7.98
C VAL A 29 27.19 16.04 -6.93
N SER A 30 27.99 17.11 -6.84
CA SER A 30 29.02 17.18 -5.80
C SER A 30 28.40 17.21 -4.41
N GLU A 31 29.07 16.60 -3.40
CA GLU A 31 28.58 16.57 -2.02
C GLU A 31 28.35 17.99 -1.47
N LYS A 32 29.22 18.94 -1.81
CA LYS A 32 29.09 20.36 -1.44
C LYS A 32 27.76 20.94 -1.96
N THR A 33 27.38 20.64 -3.20
CA THR A 33 26.14 21.11 -3.81
C THR A 33 24.93 20.39 -3.20
N ALA A 34 25.04 19.09 -2.96
CA ALA A 34 23.98 18.29 -2.36
C ALA A 34 23.66 18.77 -0.93
N SER A 35 24.69 18.97 -0.09
CA SER A 35 24.53 19.50 1.27
C SER A 35 23.87 20.88 1.27
N ARG A 36 24.30 21.79 0.39
CA ARG A 36 23.69 23.12 0.26
C ARG A 36 22.20 23.04 -0.11
N ILE A 37 21.85 22.16 -1.05
CA ILE A 37 20.44 21.98 -1.47
C ILE A 37 19.60 21.45 -0.32
N ARG A 38 20.09 20.48 0.46
CA ARG A 38 19.39 19.94 1.63
C ARG A 38 19.16 21.03 2.68
N SER A 39 20.20 21.81 3.04
CA SER A 39 20.06 22.91 3.99
C SER A 39 19.03 23.95 3.55
N LEU A 40 19.04 24.34 2.27
CA LEU A 40 18.05 25.27 1.73
C LEU A 40 16.63 24.69 1.75
N ALA A 41 16.47 23.41 1.44
CA ALA A 41 15.16 22.74 1.52
C ALA A 41 14.61 22.75 2.94
N ASP A 42 15.46 22.46 3.93
CA ASP A 42 15.09 22.48 5.36
C ASP A 42 14.76 23.90 5.83
N GLU A 43 15.59 24.90 5.50
CA GLU A 43 15.33 26.31 5.83
C GLU A 43 14.02 26.83 5.24
N MET A 44 13.69 26.41 4.03
CA MET A 44 12.45 26.80 3.34
C MET A 44 11.24 26.00 3.79
N GLY A 45 11.41 24.98 4.63
CA GLY A 45 10.32 24.11 5.06
C GLY A 45 9.75 23.25 3.92
N TYR A 46 10.61 22.79 3.01
CA TYR A 46 10.17 21.95 1.90
C TYR A 46 9.79 20.56 2.39
N ILE A 47 8.56 20.18 2.10
CA ILE A 47 8.07 18.80 2.33
C ILE A 47 7.91 18.11 0.98
N PRO A 48 8.61 16.97 0.76
CA PRO A 48 8.49 16.22 -0.48
C PRO A 48 7.05 15.79 -0.74
N ASN A 49 6.49 16.17 -1.88
CA ASN A 49 5.13 15.78 -2.27
C ASN A 49 5.12 14.31 -2.72
N SER A 50 4.47 13.45 -1.95
CA SER A 50 4.36 12.00 -2.23
C SER A 50 3.62 11.73 -3.54
N SER A 51 2.55 12.48 -3.84
CA SER A 51 1.77 12.33 -5.08
C SER A 51 2.60 12.66 -6.32
N ALA A 52 3.38 13.75 -6.27
CA ALA A 52 4.28 14.11 -7.37
C ALA A 52 5.40 13.07 -7.56
N ARG A 53 5.93 12.52 -6.47
CA ARG A 53 6.92 11.43 -6.53
C ARG A 53 6.32 10.15 -7.10
N SER A 54 5.14 9.77 -6.66
CA SER A 54 4.41 8.59 -7.17
C SER A 54 4.17 8.68 -8.67
N LEU A 55 3.76 9.86 -9.15
CA LEU A 55 3.56 10.10 -10.59
C LEU A 55 4.87 9.95 -11.37
N ALA A 56 5.96 10.55 -10.88
CA ALA A 56 7.28 10.47 -11.52
C ALA A 56 7.89 9.06 -11.48
N ALA A 57 7.65 8.31 -10.40
CA ALA A 57 8.09 6.93 -10.22
C ALA A 57 7.19 5.91 -10.92
N LYS A 58 6.00 6.30 -11.37
CA LYS A 58 4.92 5.40 -11.83
C LYS A 58 4.55 4.35 -10.79
N SER A 59 4.67 4.69 -9.52
CA SER A 59 4.45 3.82 -8.37
C SER A 59 3.74 4.61 -7.29
N SER A 60 2.57 4.14 -6.85
CA SER A 60 1.81 4.77 -5.76
C SER A 60 2.36 4.44 -4.39
N GLN A 61 3.07 3.31 -4.29
CA GLN A 61 3.47 2.68 -3.03
C GLN A 61 2.27 2.36 -2.12
N ILE A 62 1.09 2.13 -2.68
CA ILE A 62 -0.13 1.84 -1.93
C ILE A 62 -0.43 0.35 -2.00
N ILE A 63 -0.55 -0.30 -0.84
CA ILE A 63 -1.16 -1.61 -0.68
C ILE A 63 -2.53 -1.41 -0.06
N ALA A 64 -3.56 -1.87 -0.75
CA ALA A 64 -4.93 -1.80 -0.26
C ALA A 64 -5.23 -3.00 0.65
N VAL A 65 -5.81 -2.76 1.82
CA VAL A 65 -6.35 -3.79 2.70
C VAL A 65 -7.86 -3.64 2.71
N ILE A 66 -8.54 -4.63 2.17
CA ILE A 66 -9.97 -4.63 1.94
C ILE A 66 -10.63 -5.57 2.92
N LEU A 67 -11.55 -5.05 3.72
CA LEU A 67 -12.31 -5.83 4.69
C LEU A 67 -13.79 -5.83 4.30
N ARG A 68 -14.43 -6.98 4.49
CA ARG A 68 -15.89 -7.07 4.40
C ARG A 68 -16.50 -6.30 5.57
N ASP A 69 -17.42 -5.41 5.26
CA ASP A 69 -18.27 -4.74 6.22
C ASP A 69 -19.68 -5.35 6.16
N SER A 70 -20.38 -5.35 7.27
CA SER A 70 -21.78 -5.75 7.33
C SER A 70 -22.56 -4.71 8.13
N ASN A 71 -23.85 -4.59 7.84
CA ASN A 71 -24.72 -3.64 8.56
C ASN A 71 -24.86 -3.95 10.05
N THR A 72 -24.50 -5.17 10.46
CA THR A 72 -24.67 -5.66 11.83
C THR A 72 -23.39 -5.69 12.64
N PHE A 73 -22.24 -5.63 11.97
CA PHE A 73 -20.95 -5.80 12.63
C PHE A 73 -19.85 -5.03 11.91
N HIS A 74 -19.21 -4.10 12.63
CA HIS A 74 -18.09 -3.34 12.09
C HIS A 74 -16.80 -4.19 12.12
N PRO A 75 -16.06 -4.31 11.00
CA PRO A 75 -14.91 -5.22 10.91
C PRO A 75 -13.83 -5.01 11.97
N LEU A 76 -13.62 -3.78 12.41
CA LEU A 76 -12.62 -3.46 13.44
C LEU A 76 -13.09 -3.74 14.87
N SER A 77 -14.37 -4.07 15.09
CA SER A 77 -14.83 -4.56 16.37
C SER A 77 -14.39 -5.99 16.65
N ASP A 78 -13.95 -6.71 15.63
CA ASP A 78 -13.35 -8.03 15.76
C ASP A 78 -11.89 -7.91 16.19
N PRO A 79 -11.50 -8.46 17.36
CA PRO A 79 -10.13 -8.44 17.85
C PRO A 79 -9.13 -9.11 16.87
N TYR A 80 -9.56 -10.13 16.14
CA TYR A 80 -8.75 -10.80 15.12
C TYR A 80 -8.40 -9.83 14.00
N ASN A 81 -9.40 -9.20 13.38
CA ASN A 81 -9.20 -8.21 12.31
C ASN A 81 -8.35 -7.03 12.77
N ALA A 82 -8.59 -6.51 13.98
CA ALA A 82 -7.83 -5.40 14.54
C ALA A 82 -6.35 -5.77 14.75
N SER A 83 -6.09 -6.94 15.34
CA SER A 83 -4.72 -7.45 15.55
C SER A 83 -4.01 -7.72 14.22
N PHE A 84 -4.69 -8.38 13.30
CA PHE A 84 -4.17 -8.66 11.96
C PHE A 84 -3.77 -7.38 11.22
N LEU A 85 -4.64 -6.36 11.21
CA LEU A 85 -4.34 -5.07 10.62
C LEU A 85 -3.13 -4.40 11.26
N GLY A 86 -2.97 -4.50 12.57
CA GLY A 86 -1.82 -3.97 13.28
C GLY A 86 -0.50 -4.60 12.82
N PHE A 87 -0.47 -5.92 12.68
CA PHE A 87 0.72 -6.65 12.21
C PHE A 87 1.03 -6.35 10.74
N ILE A 88 0.03 -6.48 9.85
CA ILE A 88 0.24 -6.34 8.42
C ILE A 88 0.62 -4.91 8.05
N THR A 89 0.00 -3.90 8.68
CA THR A 89 0.34 -2.49 8.46
C THR A 89 1.80 -2.22 8.79
N ARG A 90 2.28 -2.73 9.93
CA ARG A 90 3.69 -2.60 10.33
C ARG A 90 4.63 -3.21 9.29
N GLU A 91 4.32 -4.40 8.79
CA GLU A 91 5.16 -5.10 7.81
C GLU A 91 5.16 -4.42 6.43
N ILE A 92 4.03 -3.86 6.01
CA ILE A 92 3.90 -3.09 4.78
C ILE A 92 4.72 -1.80 4.88
N GLN A 93 4.60 -1.07 6.01
CA GLN A 93 5.32 0.19 6.25
C GLN A 93 6.84 -0.01 6.33
N LYS A 94 7.33 -1.09 6.96
CA LYS A 94 8.76 -1.44 6.97
C LYS A 94 9.34 -1.59 5.56
N ARG A 95 8.53 -1.95 4.58
CA ARG A 95 8.91 -2.08 3.16
C ARG A 95 8.74 -0.81 2.35
N GLY A 96 8.39 0.30 3.00
CA GLY A 96 8.24 1.62 2.37
C GLY A 96 6.92 1.82 1.64
N PHE A 97 5.92 0.95 1.87
CA PHE A 97 4.59 1.10 1.31
C PHE A 97 3.63 1.79 2.28
N TYR A 98 2.61 2.43 1.74
CA TYR A 98 1.48 2.98 2.47
C TYR A 98 0.34 1.97 2.50
N VAL A 99 -0.43 1.95 3.59
CA VAL A 99 -1.62 1.11 3.71
C VAL A 99 -2.85 1.96 3.51
N MET A 100 -3.71 1.52 2.59
CA MET A 100 -5.06 2.06 2.42
C MET A 100 -6.06 1.00 2.90
N ILE A 101 -6.79 1.29 3.98
CA ILE A 101 -7.85 0.41 4.48
C ILE A 101 -9.16 0.85 3.85
N HIS A 102 -9.91 -0.11 3.34
CA HIS A 102 -11.23 0.13 2.76
C HIS A 102 -12.23 -0.95 3.17
N PHE A 103 -13.39 -0.51 3.61
CA PHE A 103 -14.49 -1.38 4.00
C PHE A 103 -15.50 -1.49 2.87
N VAL A 104 -15.94 -2.69 2.55
CA VAL A 104 -16.87 -2.97 1.46
C VAL A 104 -17.99 -3.92 1.90
N GLN A 105 -19.20 -3.64 1.48
CA GLN A 105 -20.33 -4.55 1.59
C GLN A 105 -20.47 -5.42 0.34
N ASP A 106 -20.10 -4.86 -0.81
CA ASP A 106 -20.09 -5.51 -2.11
C ASP A 106 -18.76 -5.30 -2.83
N PHE A 107 -18.22 -6.38 -3.40
CA PHE A 107 -16.93 -6.39 -4.11
C PHE A 107 -17.05 -6.09 -5.60
N SER A 108 -18.23 -5.82 -6.13
CA SER A 108 -18.47 -5.60 -7.58
C SER A 108 -17.60 -4.49 -8.17
N ASP A 109 -17.41 -3.39 -7.42
CA ASP A 109 -16.66 -2.21 -7.86
C ASP A 109 -15.19 -2.22 -7.44
N ILE A 110 -14.74 -3.23 -6.70
CA ILE A 110 -13.41 -3.19 -6.07
C ILE A 110 -12.29 -3.08 -7.09
N THR A 111 -12.41 -3.73 -8.24
CA THR A 111 -11.43 -3.64 -9.33
C THR A 111 -11.27 -2.21 -9.85
N PHE A 112 -12.38 -1.49 -10.02
CA PHE A 112 -12.36 -0.10 -10.43
C PHE A 112 -11.68 0.78 -9.36
N ARG A 113 -12.02 0.58 -8.09
CA ARG A 113 -11.43 1.32 -6.98
C ARG A 113 -9.92 1.10 -6.87
N LEU A 114 -9.46 -0.15 -6.89
CA LEU A 114 -8.03 -0.48 -6.87
C LEU A 114 -7.25 0.21 -7.99
N ARG A 115 -7.83 0.27 -9.19
CA ARG A 115 -7.23 0.98 -10.33
C ARG A 115 -7.24 2.48 -10.15
N SER A 116 -8.33 3.07 -9.67
CA SER A 116 -8.45 4.52 -9.45
C SER A 116 -7.47 5.01 -8.38
N TRP A 117 -7.19 4.19 -7.38
CA TRP A 117 -6.18 4.48 -6.36
C TRP A 117 -4.76 4.18 -6.81
N ASN A 118 -4.61 3.58 -8.00
CA ASN A 118 -3.33 3.08 -8.50
C ASN A 118 -2.64 2.13 -7.49
N ALA A 119 -3.42 1.28 -6.81
CA ALA A 119 -2.90 0.33 -5.83
C ALA A 119 -1.94 -0.65 -6.51
N GLU A 120 -0.83 -0.97 -5.85
CA GLU A 120 0.19 -1.90 -6.36
C GLU A 120 -0.05 -3.35 -5.93
N GLY A 121 -0.90 -3.54 -4.94
CA GLY A 121 -1.37 -4.83 -4.49
C GLY A 121 -2.57 -4.67 -3.59
N ALA A 122 -3.28 -5.77 -3.35
CA ALA A 122 -4.41 -5.77 -2.44
C ALA A 122 -4.45 -7.05 -1.59
N ILE A 123 -4.87 -6.88 -0.34
CA ILE A 123 -5.07 -7.95 0.64
C ILE A 123 -6.53 -7.91 1.04
N PHE A 124 -7.18 -9.04 0.98
CA PHE A 124 -8.61 -9.20 1.23
C PHE A 124 -8.87 -10.05 2.45
N LEU A 125 -9.75 -9.59 3.33
CA LEU A 125 -10.24 -10.33 4.50
C LEU A 125 -11.75 -10.52 4.40
N GLY A 126 -12.22 -11.75 4.68
CA GLY A 126 -13.64 -12.08 4.70
C GLY A 126 -14.29 -12.14 3.32
N VAL A 127 -13.56 -12.60 2.29
CA VAL A 127 -14.07 -12.77 0.92
C VAL A 127 -14.41 -14.22 0.67
N PHE A 128 -15.60 -14.48 0.13
CA PHE A 128 -16.06 -15.82 -0.18
C PHE A 128 -15.74 -16.23 -1.63
N ASP A 129 -15.82 -17.53 -1.93
CA ASP A 129 -15.34 -18.14 -3.18
C ASP A 129 -15.90 -17.48 -4.46
N GLU A 130 -17.20 -17.22 -4.52
CA GLU A 130 -17.81 -16.58 -5.69
C GLU A 130 -17.28 -15.19 -5.99
N GLU A 131 -16.90 -14.45 -4.96
CA GLU A 131 -16.36 -13.09 -5.09
C GLU A 131 -14.89 -13.12 -5.47
N VAL A 132 -14.14 -14.08 -4.92
CA VAL A 132 -12.72 -14.30 -5.25
C VAL A 132 -12.54 -14.44 -6.75
N GLN A 133 -13.36 -15.24 -7.42
CA GLN A 133 -13.32 -15.43 -8.87
C GLN A 133 -13.57 -14.13 -9.63
N LYS A 134 -14.56 -13.34 -9.20
CA LYS A 134 -14.91 -12.06 -9.84
C LYS A 134 -13.78 -11.03 -9.68
N ILE A 135 -13.16 -10.98 -8.50
CA ILE A 135 -12.06 -10.07 -8.19
C ILE A 135 -10.80 -10.46 -8.98
N GLN A 136 -10.41 -11.72 -8.94
CA GLN A 136 -9.18 -12.22 -9.55
C GLN A 136 -9.14 -12.01 -11.05
N ASN A 137 -10.20 -12.34 -11.76
CA ASN A 137 -10.24 -12.31 -13.22
C ASN A 137 -10.14 -10.90 -13.83
N ARG A 138 -10.29 -9.85 -13.03
CA ARG A 138 -10.33 -8.44 -13.48
C ARG A 138 -9.13 -7.63 -13.10
N ASN A 139 -8.29 -8.12 -12.20
CA ASN A 139 -7.14 -7.38 -11.68
C ASN A 139 -5.82 -7.89 -12.27
N LYS A 140 -4.90 -6.94 -12.52
CA LYS A 140 -3.53 -7.21 -12.99
C LYS A 140 -2.48 -7.01 -11.91
N ILE A 141 -2.89 -6.60 -10.71
CA ILE A 141 -2.01 -6.40 -9.55
C ILE A 141 -1.99 -7.67 -8.68
N PRO A 142 -0.95 -7.90 -7.87
CA PRO A 142 -0.93 -8.98 -6.91
C PRO A 142 -2.09 -8.91 -5.93
N LEU A 143 -2.80 -10.03 -5.74
CA LEU A 143 -3.89 -10.16 -4.79
C LEU A 143 -3.56 -11.27 -3.80
N VAL A 144 -3.80 -11.01 -2.53
CA VAL A 144 -3.68 -11.97 -1.43
C VAL A 144 -5.02 -12.03 -0.71
N PHE A 145 -5.49 -13.23 -0.42
CA PHE A 145 -6.71 -13.47 0.32
C PHE A 145 -6.38 -14.12 1.66
N ILE A 146 -7.07 -13.70 2.70
CA ILE A 146 -6.90 -14.22 4.05
C ILE A 146 -8.18 -14.93 4.43
N ASP A 147 -8.05 -16.22 4.81
CA ASP A 147 -9.15 -17.09 5.25
C ASP A 147 -10.34 -17.10 4.27
N SER A 148 -10.05 -17.13 2.96
CA SER A 148 -11.12 -17.05 1.95
C SER A 148 -11.72 -18.40 1.55
N TYR A 149 -11.15 -19.53 1.99
CA TYR A 149 -11.62 -20.91 1.71
C TYR A 149 -11.97 -21.16 0.23
N SER A 150 -11.27 -20.51 -0.69
CA SER A 150 -11.54 -20.63 -2.12
C SER A 150 -10.81 -21.82 -2.75
N ASN A 151 -11.50 -22.54 -3.63
CA ASN A 151 -10.94 -23.62 -4.44
C ASN A 151 -10.32 -23.11 -5.76
N VAL A 152 -10.21 -21.81 -5.97
CA VAL A 152 -9.62 -21.23 -7.18
C VAL A 152 -8.13 -21.54 -7.26
N ARG A 153 -7.72 -22.21 -8.34
CA ARG A 153 -6.30 -22.47 -8.59
C ARG A 153 -5.55 -21.16 -8.88
N GLN A 154 -4.28 -21.12 -8.48
CA GLN A 154 -3.39 -19.94 -8.65
C GLN A 154 -3.74 -18.73 -7.78
N LEU A 155 -4.49 -18.94 -6.72
CA LEU A 155 -4.80 -17.94 -5.73
C LEU A 155 -3.73 -17.96 -4.62
N ILE A 156 -3.28 -16.76 -4.19
CA ILE A 156 -2.53 -16.65 -2.93
C ILE A 156 -3.57 -16.51 -1.83
N ASN A 157 -3.90 -17.61 -1.18
CA ASN A 157 -4.72 -17.64 0.02
C ASN A 157 -3.86 -18.03 1.22
N ILE A 158 -3.96 -17.29 2.30
CA ILE A 158 -3.27 -17.54 3.56
C ILE A 158 -4.35 -17.80 4.60
N GLY A 159 -4.29 -18.94 5.25
CA GLY A 159 -5.23 -19.35 6.29
C GLY A 159 -4.65 -20.43 7.16
N ILE A 160 -5.40 -20.86 8.17
CA ILE A 160 -5.09 -22.00 9.02
C ILE A 160 -5.76 -23.27 8.48
N ASP A 161 -5.22 -24.43 8.84
CA ASP A 161 -5.82 -25.72 8.55
C ASP A 161 -6.87 -26.05 9.62
N ASP A 162 -8.08 -25.52 9.44
CA ASP A 162 -9.21 -25.69 10.37
C ASP A 162 -9.62 -27.17 10.48
N TYR A 163 -9.50 -27.93 9.39
CA TYR A 163 -9.82 -29.37 9.41
C TYR A 163 -8.89 -30.13 10.36
N LYS A 164 -7.60 -29.88 10.25
CA LYS A 164 -6.60 -30.48 11.14
C LYS A 164 -6.78 -29.97 12.58
N GLY A 165 -7.10 -28.69 12.75
CA GLY A 165 -7.42 -28.13 14.05
C GLY A 165 -8.61 -28.83 14.71
N GLY A 166 -9.70 -29.07 13.95
CA GLY A 166 -10.87 -29.81 14.40
C GLY A 166 -10.59 -31.25 14.74
N GLN A 167 -9.76 -31.94 13.95
CA GLN A 167 -9.31 -33.31 14.28
C GLN A 167 -8.55 -33.35 15.60
N LEU A 168 -7.57 -32.48 15.79
CA LEU A 168 -6.78 -32.43 17.03
C LEU A 168 -7.65 -32.15 18.26
N ALA A 169 -8.66 -31.29 18.13
CA ALA A 169 -9.60 -31.00 19.20
C ALA A 169 -10.52 -32.18 19.53
N ALA A 170 -10.85 -33.02 18.53
CA ALA A 170 -11.69 -34.21 18.73
C ALA A 170 -10.91 -35.42 19.32
N GLU A 171 -9.59 -35.45 19.10
CA GLU A 171 -8.70 -36.49 19.62
C GLU A 171 -8.26 -36.23 21.08
N TYR A 172 -8.41 -34.99 21.56
CA TYR A 172 -8.07 -34.57 22.92
C TYR A 172 -9.22 -34.82 23.92
#